data_53f9290f82085edc3fa6cd20c364729e
#
_entry.id   53f9290f82085edc3fa6cd20c364729e
#
_cell.length_a   1.000
_cell.length_b   1.000
_cell.length_c   1.000
_cell.angle_alpha   90.00
_cell.angle_beta   90.00
_cell.angle_gamma   90.00
#
_symmetry.space_group_name_H-M   'P 1'
#
loop_
_entity.id
_entity.type
_entity.pdbx_description
1 polymer ?
#
loop_
_entity_poly.entity_id
_entity_poly.type
_entity_poly.pdbx_seq_one_letter_code
_entity_poly.pdbx_strand_id
1 'polypeptide(L)'
;INKRGDEKDDHFSVRGWFDVYCTQGETSTLPFKELERKYGFFKVYETGWCKADTFVKERVHTPHNARPVVLYSSTFTKNITSAPHLFDTIKRLVREKNWDWIISFHPKFSDMEVLKKYKELAASCPNITFHESGLVDAKLLNSADVLLSDASSVIVEAMMLDKPVVTYCNTMPGAHLLNVTETDAVEGAIEKAISRPAELMERMRAYVHKHEAHLDGESSSRVLDAVNNYIWYFQGKTRTKPWNLVRKFKLRWRVGYPLMATLRLW
;
A
#
# COMPACT_ATOMS: atom_id res chain seq x y z
N ILE A 1 -4.71 2.12 -4.93
CA ILE A 1 -3.84 1.40 -5.89
C ILE A 1 -4.59 0.18 -6.38
N ASN A 2 -4.94 0.17 -7.67
CA ASN A 2 -5.59 -0.99 -8.28
C ASN A 2 -4.57 -2.13 -8.43
N LYS A 3 -4.62 -3.11 -7.54
CA LYS A 3 -3.69 -4.26 -7.55
C LYS A 3 -3.89 -5.21 -8.74
N ARG A 4 -4.93 -5.01 -9.54
CA ARG A 4 -5.32 -5.93 -10.62
C ARG A 4 -4.95 -5.45 -12.02
N GLY A 5 -4.43 -4.22 -12.14
CA GLY A 5 -4.12 -3.63 -13.45
C GLY A 5 -5.34 -3.39 -14.34
N ASP A 6 -6.57 -3.50 -13.80
CA ASP A 6 -7.79 -3.26 -14.57
C ASP A 6 -7.94 -1.76 -14.86
N GLU A 7 -8.22 -1.41 -16.10
CA GLU A 7 -8.48 -0.03 -16.55
C GLU A 7 -9.75 0.59 -15.94
N LYS A 8 -10.55 -0.19 -15.20
CA LYS A 8 -11.78 0.29 -14.56
C LYS A 8 -11.47 0.97 -13.24
N ASP A 9 -11.74 2.25 -13.17
CA ASP A 9 -11.69 3.12 -11.98
C ASP A 9 -12.74 2.76 -10.92
N ASP A 10 -12.80 1.49 -10.53
CA ASP A 10 -13.72 1.02 -9.48
C ASP A 10 -13.43 1.63 -8.10
N HIS A 11 -12.23 2.22 -7.93
CA HIS A 11 -11.82 2.90 -6.69
C HIS A 11 -12.63 4.16 -6.41
N PHE A 12 -13.07 4.86 -7.44
CA PHE A 12 -13.79 6.12 -7.33
C PHE A 12 -15.31 5.94 -7.41
N SER A 13 -15.83 4.79 -7.01
CA SER A 13 -17.25 4.51 -6.98
C SER A 13 -17.95 5.19 -5.79
N VAL A 14 -18.76 6.21 -6.05
CA VAL A 14 -19.58 6.90 -5.04
C VAL A 14 -21.01 6.36 -5.10
N ARG A 15 -21.53 5.88 -3.96
CA ARG A 15 -22.82 5.19 -3.88
C ARG A 15 -23.82 5.82 -2.89
N GLY A 16 -23.52 7.00 -2.38
CA GLY A 16 -24.37 7.73 -1.44
C GLY A 16 -24.37 7.17 -0.01
N TRP A 17 -23.31 6.46 0.40
CA TRP A 17 -23.22 5.88 1.73
C TRP A 17 -22.55 6.84 2.73
N PHE A 18 -21.58 7.59 2.26
CA PHE A 18 -20.76 8.47 3.09
C PHE A 18 -21.08 9.93 2.81
N ASP A 19 -20.95 10.75 3.83
CA ASP A 19 -21.12 12.20 3.78
C ASP A 19 -19.79 12.90 3.52
N VAL A 20 -18.70 12.28 3.97
CA VAL A 20 -17.34 12.79 3.88
C VAL A 20 -16.42 11.74 3.28
N TYR A 21 -15.59 12.15 2.34
CA TYR A 21 -14.47 11.38 1.81
C TYR A 21 -13.18 12.10 2.17
N CYS A 22 -12.37 11.47 3.00
CA CYS A 22 -11.01 11.91 3.31
C CYS A 22 -10.04 11.24 2.34
N THR A 23 -9.27 12.03 1.62
CA THR A 23 -8.37 11.56 0.56
C THR A 23 -6.92 11.79 0.94
N GLN A 24 -6.02 10.98 0.36
CA GLN A 24 -4.61 10.95 0.75
C GLN A 24 -3.80 12.07 0.08
N GLY A 25 -4.00 12.27 -1.22
CA GLY A 25 -3.26 13.23 -2.00
C GLY A 25 -3.92 13.48 -3.36
N GLU A 26 -3.29 14.25 -4.21
CA GLU A 26 -3.80 14.73 -5.50
C GLU A 26 -4.43 13.62 -6.34
N THR A 27 -3.77 12.46 -6.45
CA THR A 27 -4.23 11.33 -7.26
C THR A 27 -5.58 10.75 -6.85
N SER A 28 -5.97 10.90 -5.59
CA SER A 28 -7.28 10.51 -5.09
C SER A 28 -8.22 11.72 -4.92
N THR A 29 -7.69 12.87 -4.54
CA THR A 29 -8.47 14.09 -4.28
C THR A 29 -9.15 14.60 -5.54
N LEU A 30 -8.44 14.73 -6.65
CA LEU A 30 -8.99 15.29 -7.88
C LEU A 30 -10.19 14.48 -8.42
N PRO A 31 -10.11 13.15 -8.59
CA PRO A 31 -11.26 12.37 -9.03
C PRO A 31 -12.45 12.44 -8.07
N PHE A 32 -12.21 12.40 -6.75
CA PHE A 32 -13.31 12.54 -5.79
C PHE A 32 -13.92 13.93 -5.78
N LYS A 33 -13.15 14.99 -6.00
CA LYS A 33 -13.66 16.36 -6.16
C LYS A 33 -14.54 16.53 -7.40
N GLU A 34 -14.23 15.85 -8.50
CA GLU A 34 -15.09 15.80 -9.69
C GLU A 34 -16.42 15.11 -9.38
N LEU A 35 -16.37 13.99 -8.65
CA LEU A 35 -17.57 13.30 -8.20
C LEU A 35 -18.37 14.13 -7.20
N GLU A 36 -17.73 14.88 -6.30
CA GLU A 36 -18.40 15.83 -5.41
C GLU A 36 -19.19 16.88 -6.21
N ARG A 37 -18.55 17.49 -7.22
CA ARG A 37 -19.20 18.46 -8.10
C ARG A 37 -20.39 17.86 -8.86
N LYS A 38 -20.23 16.63 -9.37
CA LYS A 38 -21.27 15.92 -10.11
C LYS A 38 -22.46 15.56 -9.26
N TYR A 39 -22.25 14.99 -8.09
CA TYR A 39 -23.31 14.42 -7.27
C TYR A 39 -23.83 15.38 -6.18
N GLY A 40 -22.96 16.11 -5.50
CA GLY A 40 -23.31 17.15 -4.53
C GLY A 40 -23.85 16.66 -3.19
N PHE A 41 -23.92 15.35 -2.92
CA PHE A 41 -24.45 14.80 -1.68
C PHE A 41 -23.37 14.41 -0.66
N PHE A 42 -22.11 14.74 -0.90
CA PHE A 42 -20.98 14.52 0.00
C PHE A 42 -19.93 15.61 -0.17
N LYS A 43 -18.97 15.64 0.74
CA LYS A 43 -17.80 16.54 0.69
C LYS A 43 -16.50 15.75 0.65
N VAL A 44 -15.50 16.31 -0.01
CA VAL A 44 -14.15 15.74 -0.12
C VAL A 44 -13.14 16.66 0.54
N TYR A 45 -12.31 16.08 1.39
CA TYR A 45 -11.22 16.77 2.06
C TYR A 45 -9.92 16.00 1.83
N GLU A 46 -8.87 16.71 1.41
CA GLU A 46 -7.53 16.14 1.37
C GLU A 46 -6.94 16.22 2.77
N THR A 47 -6.84 15.07 3.43
CA THR A 47 -6.42 14.97 4.82
C THR A 47 -5.07 14.30 5.01
N GLY A 48 -4.59 13.61 3.97
CA GLY A 48 -3.50 12.67 4.10
C GLY A 48 -3.98 11.31 4.60
N TRP A 49 -3.06 10.40 4.74
CA TRP A 49 -3.30 9.03 5.18
C TRP A 49 -2.93 8.86 6.65
N CYS A 50 -3.91 8.63 7.51
CA CYS A 50 -3.69 8.50 8.97
C CYS A 50 -2.62 7.46 9.35
N LYS A 51 -2.45 6.39 8.55
CA LYS A 51 -1.35 5.44 8.76
C LYS A 51 0.01 6.09 8.54
N ALA A 52 0.13 7.07 7.64
CA ALA A 52 1.38 7.76 7.39
C ALA A 52 1.88 8.56 8.61
N ASP A 53 0.97 9.00 9.49
CA ASP A 53 1.35 9.70 10.73
C ASP A 53 2.32 8.88 11.58
N THR A 54 2.15 7.56 11.64
CA THR A 54 3.07 6.66 12.37
C THR A 54 4.43 6.57 11.69
N PHE A 55 4.47 6.52 10.35
CA PHE A 55 5.72 6.46 9.59
C PHE A 55 6.53 7.75 9.75
N VAL A 56 5.88 8.89 9.77
CA VAL A 56 6.56 10.18 9.98
C VAL A 56 7.17 10.25 11.39
N LYS A 57 6.41 9.86 12.41
CA LYS A 57 6.87 9.88 13.82
C LYS A 57 8.01 8.91 14.09
N GLU A 58 8.01 7.78 13.38
CA GLU A 58 9.03 6.74 13.53
C GLU A 58 10.17 6.86 12.50
N ARG A 59 10.17 7.90 11.66
CA ARG A 59 11.20 8.10 10.65
C ARG A 59 12.55 8.33 11.31
N VAL A 60 13.46 7.40 11.13
CA VAL A 60 14.83 7.48 11.60
C VAL A 60 15.73 7.69 10.39
N HIS A 61 16.56 8.72 10.42
CA HIS A 61 17.70 8.85 9.51
C HIS A 61 18.80 7.91 10.00
N THR A 62 18.64 6.61 9.76
CA THR A 62 19.70 5.64 10.04
C THR A 62 20.82 5.82 9.03
N PRO A 63 22.08 5.91 9.48
CA PRO A 63 23.20 5.74 8.59
C PRO A 63 23.06 4.36 7.90
N HIS A 64 23.57 4.25 6.67
CA HIS A 64 23.60 2.98 5.96
C HIS A 64 24.19 1.89 6.88
N ASN A 65 23.53 0.75 6.94
CA ASN A 65 24.04 -0.40 7.66
C ASN A 65 25.44 -0.77 7.12
N ALA A 66 26.32 -1.29 7.98
CA ALA A 66 27.65 -1.74 7.55
C ALA A 66 27.56 -2.79 6.42
N ARG A 67 26.47 -3.57 6.40
CA ARG A 67 26.05 -4.45 5.31
C ARG A 67 24.67 -4.02 4.85
N PRO A 68 24.41 -3.88 3.54
CA PRO A 68 23.08 -3.54 3.05
C PRO A 68 22.03 -4.55 3.51
N VAL A 69 20.89 -4.06 3.98
CA VAL A 69 19.76 -4.88 4.43
C VAL A 69 18.65 -4.83 3.37
N VAL A 70 18.32 -5.98 2.81
CA VAL A 70 17.21 -6.14 1.85
C VAL A 70 16.00 -6.71 2.57
N LEU A 71 14.91 -5.93 2.63
CA LEU A 71 13.61 -6.44 3.08
C LEU A 71 12.86 -7.02 1.89
N TYR A 72 12.63 -8.32 1.91
CA TYR A 72 11.77 -8.98 0.93
C TYR A 72 10.37 -9.17 1.50
N SER A 73 9.37 -8.54 0.86
CA SER A 73 7.97 -8.66 1.25
C SER A 73 7.10 -9.00 0.05
N SER A 74 6.50 -10.19 0.06
CA SER A 74 5.62 -10.66 -1.01
C SER A 74 4.15 -10.61 -0.62
N THR A 75 3.29 -10.30 -1.61
CA THR A 75 1.83 -10.31 -1.44
C THR A 75 1.29 -11.74 -1.30
N PHE A 76 0.08 -11.85 -0.74
CA PHE A 76 -0.60 -13.14 -0.59
C PHE A 76 -1.44 -13.55 -1.81
N THR A 77 -1.61 -12.68 -2.80
CA THR A 77 -2.47 -12.94 -3.97
C THR A 77 -1.76 -13.89 -4.92
N LYS A 78 -2.29 -15.09 -5.09
CA LYS A 78 -1.67 -16.23 -5.80
C LYS A 78 -1.11 -15.89 -7.19
N ASN A 79 -1.81 -15.06 -7.97
CA ASN A 79 -1.43 -14.76 -9.35
C ASN A 79 -0.41 -13.61 -9.50
N ILE A 80 -0.07 -12.93 -8.41
CA ILE A 80 0.84 -11.78 -8.42
C ILE A 80 1.94 -11.87 -7.37
N THR A 81 1.92 -12.93 -6.54
CA THR A 81 3.01 -13.17 -5.59
C THR A 81 4.29 -13.55 -6.30
N SER A 82 5.37 -12.91 -5.95
CA SER A 82 6.72 -13.20 -6.46
C SER A 82 7.40 -14.39 -5.73
N ALA A 83 6.85 -14.82 -4.58
CA ALA A 83 7.53 -15.75 -3.70
C ALA A 83 7.95 -17.08 -4.34
N PRO A 84 7.11 -17.78 -5.16
CA PRO A 84 7.54 -18.99 -5.83
C PRO A 84 8.65 -18.76 -6.86
N HIS A 85 8.62 -17.60 -7.53
CA HIS A 85 9.52 -17.29 -8.64
C HIS A 85 10.90 -16.84 -8.18
N LEU A 86 10.96 -16.11 -7.05
CA LEU A 86 12.20 -15.52 -6.55
C LEU A 86 12.97 -16.40 -5.57
N PHE A 87 12.45 -17.58 -5.19
CA PHE A 87 13.09 -18.41 -4.17
C PHE A 87 14.54 -18.77 -4.53
N ASP A 88 14.79 -19.30 -5.72
CA ASP A 88 16.13 -19.73 -6.11
C ASP A 88 17.08 -18.54 -6.30
N THR A 89 16.59 -17.42 -6.83
CA THR A 89 17.36 -16.18 -6.94
C THR A 89 17.75 -15.65 -5.55
N ILE A 90 16.82 -15.55 -4.61
CA ILE A 90 17.11 -15.09 -3.25
C ILE A 90 18.07 -16.05 -2.55
N LYS A 91 17.87 -17.36 -2.67
CA LYS A 91 18.76 -18.38 -2.12
C LYS A 91 20.19 -18.25 -2.64
N ARG A 92 20.38 -17.92 -3.91
CA ARG A 92 21.69 -17.64 -4.51
C ARG A 92 22.26 -16.36 -3.95
N LEU A 93 21.52 -15.25 -3.99
CA LEU A 93 21.99 -13.92 -3.55
C LEU A 93 22.38 -13.88 -2.07
N VAL A 94 21.64 -14.60 -1.21
CA VAL A 94 21.97 -14.75 0.22
C VAL A 94 23.37 -15.32 0.44
N ARG A 95 23.83 -16.24 -0.45
CA ARG A 95 25.14 -16.92 -0.34
C ARG A 95 26.27 -16.15 -1.00
N GLU A 96 25.98 -15.47 -2.11
CA GLU A 96 26.97 -14.84 -2.96
C GLU A 96 27.23 -13.37 -2.59
N LYS A 97 26.22 -12.67 -2.02
CA LYS A 97 26.33 -11.23 -1.71
C LYS A 97 26.51 -10.99 -0.22
N ASN A 98 27.26 -9.95 0.09
CA ASN A 98 27.45 -9.49 1.46
C ASN A 98 26.26 -8.59 1.90
N TRP A 99 25.04 -9.12 1.81
CA TRP A 99 23.80 -8.46 2.22
C TRP A 99 23.15 -9.22 3.37
N ASP A 100 22.48 -8.49 4.23
CA ASP A 100 21.57 -9.07 5.22
C ASP A 100 20.14 -9.03 4.67
N TRP A 101 19.35 -10.04 5.03
CA TRP A 101 17.99 -10.20 4.50
C TRP A 101 16.98 -10.26 5.63
N ILE A 102 15.86 -9.55 5.41
CA ILE A 102 14.64 -9.72 6.21
C ILE A 102 13.57 -10.22 5.28
N ILE A 103 12.95 -11.37 5.60
CA ILE A 103 11.89 -11.97 4.79
C ILE A 103 10.59 -11.89 5.57
N SER A 104 9.58 -11.23 5.00
CA SER A 104 8.28 -11.06 5.61
C SER A 104 7.17 -11.34 4.60
N PHE A 105 6.33 -12.33 4.88
CA PHE A 105 5.17 -12.61 4.06
C PHE A 105 3.89 -12.16 4.73
N HIS A 106 2.95 -11.67 3.92
CA HIS A 106 1.67 -11.23 4.42
C HIS A 106 0.97 -12.34 5.23
N PRO A 107 0.30 -12.05 6.37
CA PRO A 107 -0.35 -13.07 7.22
C PRO A 107 -1.37 -13.97 6.52
N LYS A 108 -1.92 -13.51 5.39
CA LYS A 108 -2.83 -14.29 4.53
C LYS A 108 -2.11 -15.10 3.44
N PHE A 109 -0.79 -15.17 3.47
CA PHE A 109 -0.02 -16.00 2.54
C PHE A 109 -0.35 -17.47 2.79
N SER A 110 -0.83 -18.18 1.75
CA SER A 110 -1.43 -19.50 1.91
C SER A 110 -0.62 -20.65 1.29
N ASP A 111 0.45 -20.34 0.54
CA ASP A 111 1.33 -21.36 -0.03
C ASP A 111 2.33 -21.85 1.04
N MET A 112 1.92 -22.89 1.75
CA MET A 112 2.69 -23.44 2.88
C MET A 112 3.98 -24.10 2.45
N GLU A 113 4.07 -24.62 1.22
CA GLU A 113 5.31 -25.23 0.70
C GLU A 113 6.36 -24.15 0.44
N VAL A 114 5.97 -23.09 -0.22
CA VAL A 114 6.84 -21.92 -0.45
C VAL A 114 7.26 -21.30 0.88
N LEU A 115 6.32 -21.11 1.81
CA LEU A 115 6.61 -20.57 3.13
C LEU A 115 7.64 -21.42 3.88
N LYS A 116 7.49 -22.73 3.85
CA LYS A 116 8.42 -23.68 4.47
C LYS A 116 9.82 -23.54 3.90
N LYS A 117 9.97 -23.48 2.57
CA LYS A 117 11.28 -23.29 1.90
C LYS A 117 12.01 -22.04 2.39
N TYR A 118 11.29 -20.90 2.52
CA TYR A 118 11.90 -19.66 3.00
C TYR A 118 12.27 -19.70 4.50
N LYS A 119 11.48 -20.37 5.33
CA LYS A 119 11.82 -20.61 6.75
C LYS A 119 13.04 -21.50 6.91
N GLU A 120 13.14 -22.59 6.14
CA GLU A 120 14.29 -23.49 6.12
C GLU A 120 15.55 -22.75 5.64
N LEU A 121 15.42 -21.92 4.62
CA LEU A 121 16.53 -21.08 4.16
C LEU A 121 16.99 -20.12 5.27
N ALA A 122 16.07 -19.46 5.94
CA ALA A 122 16.39 -18.56 7.04
C ALA A 122 17.05 -19.29 8.22
N ALA A 123 16.59 -20.50 8.54
CA ALA A 123 17.21 -21.32 9.58
C ALA A 123 18.64 -21.79 9.24
N SER A 124 18.97 -21.88 7.94
CA SER A 124 20.29 -22.34 7.47
C SER A 124 21.30 -21.24 7.17
N CYS A 125 20.90 -19.97 7.18
CA CYS A 125 21.74 -18.85 6.79
C CYS A 125 21.70 -17.74 7.88
N PRO A 126 22.86 -17.38 8.49
CA PRO A 126 22.91 -16.42 9.60
C PRO A 126 22.58 -14.98 9.20
N ASN A 127 22.65 -14.66 7.91
CA ASN A 127 22.36 -13.35 7.34
C ASN A 127 20.90 -13.20 6.87
N ILE A 128 20.01 -14.12 7.30
CA ILE A 128 18.56 -14.00 7.06
C ILE A 128 17.81 -13.95 8.38
N THR A 129 16.89 -13.01 8.51
CA THR A 129 15.87 -12.97 9.55
C THR A 129 14.50 -13.22 8.94
N PHE A 130 13.79 -14.26 9.37
CA PHE A 130 12.40 -14.47 8.96
C PHE A 130 11.47 -13.76 9.95
N HIS A 131 10.67 -12.81 9.45
CA HIS A 131 9.75 -12.03 10.27
C HIS A 131 8.39 -12.74 10.38
N GLU A 132 8.17 -13.43 11.50
CA GLU A 132 7.02 -14.33 11.72
C GLU A 132 5.66 -13.62 11.75
N SER A 133 5.59 -12.35 12.20
CA SER A 133 4.31 -11.64 12.28
C SER A 133 3.70 -11.35 10.90
N GLY A 134 4.52 -11.29 9.87
CA GLY A 134 4.11 -10.93 8.51
C GLY A 134 3.59 -9.49 8.38
N LEU A 135 3.64 -8.69 9.45
CA LEU A 135 3.26 -7.29 9.44
C LEU A 135 4.50 -6.43 9.20
N VAL A 136 4.50 -5.70 8.10
CA VAL A 136 5.55 -4.73 7.79
C VAL A 136 5.11 -3.37 8.33
N ASP A 137 5.77 -2.93 9.39
CA ASP A 137 5.57 -1.63 10.02
C ASP A 137 6.72 -0.65 9.71
N ALA A 138 6.64 0.57 10.22
CA ALA A 138 7.66 1.58 10.00
C ALA A 138 9.02 1.18 10.61
N LYS A 139 9.03 0.49 11.76
CA LYS A 139 10.26 0.03 12.41
C LYS A 139 11.00 -0.99 11.54
N LEU A 140 10.26 -1.96 10.99
CA LEU A 140 10.84 -2.96 10.10
C LEU A 140 11.35 -2.33 8.80
N LEU A 141 10.59 -1.40 8.19
CA LEU A 141 11.03 -0.67 7.01
C LEU A 141 12.25 0.21 7.27
N ASN A 142 12.32 0.85 8.45
CA ASN A 142 13.49 1.65 8.82
C ASN A 142 14.77 0.81 8.93
N SER A 143 14.67 -0.46 9.36
CA SER A 143 15.83 -1.35 9.46
C SER A 143 16.38 -1.83 8.13
N ALA A 144 15.64 -1.65 7.03
CA ALA A 144 16.08 -2.02 5.69
C ALA A 144 16.67 -0.84 4.90
N ASP A 145 17.58 -1.15 3.96
CA ASP A 145 18.11 -0.19 3.00
C ASP A 145 17.32 -0.22 1.69
N VAL A 146 16.80 -1.39 1.30
CA VAL A 146 16.04 -1.61 0.07
C VAL A 146 14.83 -2.50 0.35
N LEU A 147 13.69 -2.18 -0.24
CA LEU A 147 12.55 -3.08 -0.30
C LEU A 147 12.55 -3.83 -1.64
N LEU A 148 12.51 -5.17 -1.59
CA LEU A 148 12.14 -6.04 -2.72
C LEU A 148 10.70 -6.49 -2.52
N SER A 149 9.82 -6.28 -3.50
CA SER A 149 8.40 -6.64 -3.39
C SER A 149 7.80 -6.96 -4.76
N ASP A 150 6.50 -7.22 -4.80
CA ASP A 150 5.73 -7.45 -6.02
C ASP A 150 4.66 -6.36 -6.24
N ALA A 151 3.47 -6.51 -5.65
CA ALA A 151 2.35 -5.57 -5.76
C ALA A 151 1.65 -5.39 -4.41
N SER A 152 2.20 -4.54 -3.55
CA SER A 152 1.72 -4.31 -2.19
C SER A 152 1.72 -2.81 -1.83
N SER A 153 0.86 -2.41 -0.88
CA SER A 153 0.87 -1.05 -0.33
C SER A 153 2.18 -0.73 0.42
N VAL A 154 2.91 -1.75 0.85
CA VAL A 154 4.22 -1.58 1.49
C VAL A 154 5.24 -0.84 0.60
N ILE A 155 5.04 -0.87 -0.71
CA ILE A 155 5.85 -0.12 -1.69
C ILE A 155 5.77 1.39 -1.40
N VAL A 156 4.57 1.93 -1.25
CA VAL A 156 4.37 3.35 -0.94
C VAL A 156 4.89 3.67 0.47
N GLU A 157 4.64 2.78 1.42
CA GLU A 157 5.11 2.90 2.81
C GLU A 157 6.65 2.98 2.88
N ALA A 158 7.36 2.13 2.14
CA ALA A 158 8.83 2.18 2.02
C ALA A 158 9.30 3.50 1.40
N MET A 159 8.66 3.93 0.32
CA MET A 159 9.00 5.20 -0.33
C MET A 159 8.76 6.42 0.55
N MET A 160 7.74 6.41 1.43
CA MET A 160 7.54 7.47 2.43
C MET A 160 8.69 7.58 3.43
N LEU A 161 9.37 6.46 3.71
CA LEU A 161 10.58 6.39 4.54
C LEU A 161 11.87 6.60 3.74
N ASP A 162 11.78 7.07 2.50
CA ASP A 162 12.90 7.30 1.59
C ASP A 162 13.71 6.02 1.27
N LYS A 163 13.05 4.84 1.31
CA LYS A 163 13.67 3.56 0.96
C LYS A 163 13.43 3.25 -0.51
N PRO A 164 14.49 3.03 -1.32
CA PRO A 164 14.33 2.64 -2.71
C PRO A 164 13.66 1.27 -2.82
N VAL A 165 12.89 1.09 -3.89
CA VAL A 165 12.06 -0.10 -4.09
C VAL A 165 12.42 -0.79 -5.39
N VAL A 166 12.68 -2.10 -5.29
CA VAL A 166 12.76 -3.03 -6.40
C VAL A 166 11.47 -3.84 -6.44
N THR A 167 10.88 -4.00 -7.61
CA THR A 167 9.68 -4.83 -7.76
C THR A 167 9.87 -5.89 -8.82
N TYR A 168 9.27 -7.05 -8.59
CA TYR A 168 9.21 -8.14 -9.57
C TYR A 168 7.80 -8.24 -10.14
N CYS A 169 7.67 -8.10 -11.47
CA CYS A 169 6.40 -8.16 -12.20
C CYS A 169 5.30 -7.28 -11.59
N ASN A 170 5.64 -6.04 -11.22
CA ASN A 170 4.66 -5.12 -10.65
C ASN A 170 3.55 -4.79 -11.65
N THR A 171 2.30 -4.77 -11.18
CA THR A 171 1.13 -4.48 -12.02
C THR A 171 1.01 -2.99 -12.41
N MET A 172 1.73 -2.12 -11.71
CA MET A 172 1.77 -0.67 -11.98
C MET A 172 3.22 -0.16 -11.92
N PRO A 173 4.07 -0.58 -12.88
CA PRO A 173 5.45 -0.12 -12.91
C PRO A 173 5.51 1.38 -13.25
N GLY A 174 6.59 2.04 -12.80
CA GLY A 174 6.82 3.46 -13.10
C GLY A 174 8.25 3.87 -12.80
N ALA A 175 8.61 5.07 -13.19
CA ALA A 175 9.98 5.60 -13.05
C ALA A 175 10.41 5.84 -11.57
N HIS A 176 9.47 5.72 -10.64
CA HIS A 176 9.67 5.88 -9.19
C HIS A 176 10.15 4.61 -8.48
N LEU A 177 10.29 3.49 -9.20
CA LEU A 177 10.78 2.21 -8.67
C LEU A 177 11.56 1.44 -9.75
N LEU A 178 12.30 0.43 -9.34
CA LEU A 178 13.03 -0.45 -10.25
C LEU A 178 12.23 -1.73 -10.46
N ASN A 179 11.43 -1.77 -11.54
CA ASN A 179 10.65 -2.97 -11.86
C ASN A 179 11.45 -3.88 -12.80
N VAL A 180 11.50 -5.17 -12.45
CA VAL A 180 12.08 -6.23 -13.28
C VAL A 180 11.05 -7.32 -13.55
N THR A 181 11.15 -7.98 -14.68
CA THR A 181 10.27 -9.09 -15.08
C THR A 181 11.02 -10.43 -15.11
N GLU A 182 12.34 -10.37 -15.19
CA GLU A 182 13.20 -11.54 -15.21
C GLU A 182 13.94 -11.69 -13.88
N THR A 183 14.04 -12.92 -13.41
CA THR A 183 14.70 -13.25 -12.13
C THR A 183 16.18 -12.87 -12.10
N ASP A 184 16.86 -12.98 -13.24
CA ASP A 184 18.28 -12.65 -13.38
C ASP A 184 18.56 -11.16 -13.27
N ALA A 185 17.57 -10.30 -13.55
CA ALA A 185 17.69 -8.85 -13.43
C ALA A 185 17.55 -8.34 -11.98
N VAL A 186 17.07 -9.17 -11.05
CA VAL A 186 16.80 -8.79 -9.65
C VAL A 186 18.07 -8.33 -8.94
N GLU A 187 19.19 -9.04 -9.14
CA GLU A 187 20.50 -8.69 -8.53
C GLU A 187 20.91 -7.28 -8.88
N GLY A 188 21.03 -6.97 -10.17
CA GLY A 188 21.43 -5.64 -10.66
C GLY A 188 20.48 -4.52 -10.23
N ALA A 189 19.17 -4.84 -10.13
CA ALA A 189 18.19 -3.89 -9.64
C ALA A 189 18.38 -3.59 -8.15
N ILE A 190 18.67 -4.59 -7.31
CA ILE A 190 18.98 -4.40 -5.88
C ILE A 190 20.29 -3.58 -5.71
N GLU A 191 21.35 -3.91 -6.45
CA GLU A 191 22.62 -3.15 -6.42
C GLU A 191 22.40 -1.68 -6.79
N LYS A 192 21.62 -1.43 -7.84
CA LYS A 192 21.23 -0.09 -8.24
C LYS A 192 20.41 0.62 -7.16
N ALA A 193 19.48 -0.08 -6.51
CA ALA A 193 18.68 0.47 -5.40
C ALA A 193 19.58 0.84 -4.21
N ILE A 194 20.53 -0.03 -3.83
CA ILE A 194 21.51 0.20 -2.76
C ILE A 194 22.34 1.46 -3.04
N SER A 195 22.73 1.68 -4.30
CA SER A 195 23.50 2.87 -4.69
C SER A 195 22.70 4.18 -4.65
N ARG A 196 21.37 4.11 -4.46
CA ARG A 196 20.45 5.26 -4.31
C ARG A 196 20.65 6.34 -5.37
N PRO A 197 20.52 6.05 -6.68
CA PRO A 197 20.75 7.05 -7.72
C PRO A 197 19.86 8.28 -7.50
N ALA A 198 20.44 9.48 -7.57
CA ALA A 198 19.71 10.73 -7.27
C ALA A 198 18.41 10.87 -8.07
N GLU A 199 18.44 10.51 -9.35
CA GLU A 199 17.27 10.56 -10.23
C GLU A 199 16.15 9.60 -9.79
N LEU A 200 16.48 8.37 -9.34
CA LEU A 200 15.49 7.43 -8.80
C LEU A 200 14.87 8.00 -7.53
N MET A 201 15.69 8.52 -6.62
CA MET A 201 15.23 9.06 -5.34
C MET A 201 14.33 10.29 -5.53
N GLU A 202 14.66 11.16 -6.48
CA GLU A 202 13.84 12.31 -6.84
C GLU A 202 12.46 11.89 -7.40
N ARG A 203 12.45 10.98 -8.36
CA ARG A 203 11.20 10.43 -8.93
C ARG A 203 10.34 9.73 -7.89
N MET A 204 10.97 9.01 -6.97
CA MET A 204 10.29 8.35 -5.86
C MET A 204 9.61 9.38 -4.94
N ARG A 205 10.33 10.43 -4.54
CA ARG A 205 9.77 11.51 -3.69
C ARG A 205 8.64 12.26 -4.40
N ALA A 206 8.79 12.55 -5.69
CA ALA A 206 7.75 13.19 -6.49
C ALA A 206 6.49 12.30 -6.58
N TYR A 207 6.66 10.98 -6.71
CA TYR A 207 5.55 10.02 -6.68
C TYR A 207 4.84 10.02 -5.32
N VAL A 208 5.61 9.94 -4.23
CA VAL A 208 5.06 9.98 -2.87
C VAL A 208 4.26 11.26 -2.65
N HIS A 209 4.80 12.42 -3.02
CA HIS A 209 4.13 13.72 -2.84
C HIS A 209 2.77 13.81 -3.55
N LYS A 210 2.62 13.18 -4.72
CA LYS A 210 1.34 13.12 -5.43
C LYS A 210 0.31 12.19 -4.77
N HIS A 211 0.78 11.12 -4.14
CA HIS A 211 -0.08 10.10 -3.53
C HIS A 211 -0.38 10.40 -2.07
N GLU A 212 0.54 11.05 -1.37
CA GLU A 212 0.45 11.43 0.03
C GLU A 212 0.90 12.90 0.17
N ALA A 213 -0.08 13.81 0.22
CA ALA A 213 0.20 15.25 0.23
C ALA A 213 0.77 15.72 1.57
N HIS A 214 0.50 15.00 2.66
CA HIS A 214 0.79 15.41 4.02
C HIS A 214 1.64 14.37 4.75
N LEU A 215 2.96 14.60 4.80
CA LEU A 215 3.93 13.80 5.56
C LEU A 215 4.42 14.56 6.79
N ASP A 216 3.49 15.08 7.59
CA ASP A 216 3.78 15.90 8.77
C ASP A 216 3.27 15.28 10.09
N GLY A 217 2.60 14.12 10.01
CA GLY A 217 2.08 13.40 11.17
C GLY A 217 0.73 13.93 11.70
N GLU A 218 0.04 14.80 10.96
CA GLU A 218 -1.20 15.45 11.36
C GLU A 218 -2.42 15.03 10.53
N SER A 219 -2.32 13.96 9.73
CA SER A 219 -3.43 13.48 8.89
C SER A 219 -4.66 13.11 9.71
N SER A 220 -4.46 12.50 10.87
CA SER A 220 -5.54 12.13 11.79
C SER A 220 -6.28 13.34 12.35
N SER A 221 -5.56 14.42 12.67
CA SER A 221 -6.14 15.68 13.10
C SER A 221 -6.99 16.30 12.00
N ARG A 222 -6.47 16.33 10.76
CA ARG A 222 -7.21 16.85 9.59
C ARG A 222 -8.50 16.07 9.31
N VAL A 223 -8.54 14.77 9.57
CA VAL A 223 -9.77 13.97 9.46
C VAL A 223 -10.83 14.48 10.46
N LEU A 224 -10.44 14.75 11.71
CA LEU A 224 -11.35 15.29 12.71
C LEU A 224 -11.86 16.70 12.31
N ASP A 225 -10.97 17.53 11.82
CA ASP A 225 -11.32 18.88 11.33
C ASP A 225 -12.26 18.82 10.13
N ALA A 226 -12.03 17.88 9.19
CA ALA A 226 -12.90 17.67 8.05
C ALA A 226 -14.32 17.25 8.47
N VAL A 227 -14.43 16.35 9.45
CA VAL A 227 -15.72 15.90 10.00
C VAL A 227 -16.42 17.06 10.71
N ASN A 228 -15.73 17.81 11.56
CA ASN A 228 -16.28 18.98 12.24
C ASN A 228 -16.74 20.04 11.23
N ASN A 229 -15.91 20.34 10.23
CA ASN A 229 -16.26 21.28 9.17
C ASN A 229 -17.54 20.83 8.42
N TYR A 230 -17.64 19.54 8.09
CA TYR A 230 -18.84 19.02 7.47
C TYR A 230 -20.08 19.19 8.36
N ILE A 231 -20.01 18.84 9.64
CA ILE A 231 -21.13 18.95 10.59
C ILE A 231 -21.59 20.40 10.71
N TRP A 232 -20.68 21.35 10.91
CA TRP A 232 -21.03 22.75 11.11
C TRP A 232 -21.54 23.46 9.86
N TYR A 233 -21.00 23.16 8.68
CA TYR A 233 -21.26 23.97 7.49
C TYR A 233 -22.11 23.27 6.43
N PHE A 234 -22.11 21.93 6.37
CA PHE A 234 -22.68 21.19 5.26
C PHE A 234 -23.77 20.17 5.65
N GLN A 235 -23.83 19.74 6.89
CA GLN A 235 -24.85 18.79 7.34
C GLN A 235 -26.27 19.34 7.07
N GLY A 236 -27.09 18.56 6.38
CA GLY A 236 -28.43 18.97 5.97
C GLY A 236 -28.50 19.96 4.78
N LYS A 237 -27.35 20.45 4.28
CA LYS A 237 -27.28 21.40 3.16
C LYS A 237 -26.79 20.78 1.85
N THR A 238 -26.37 19.52 1.87
CA THR A 238 -25.97 18.78 0.67
C THR A 238 -27.18 18.25 -0.08
N ARG A 239 -27.01 17.89 -1.35
CA ARG A 239 -28.09 17.26 -2.12
C ARG A 239 -28.53 15.93 -1.46
N THR A 240 -29.78 15.53 -1.71
CA THR A 240 -30.32 14.28 -1.21
C THR A 240 -29.54 13.08 -1.79
N LYS A 241 -29.18 12.14 -0.93
CA LYS A 241 -28.50 10.90 -1.33
C LYS A 241 -29.43 10.01 -2.16
N PRO A 242 -28.90 9.23 -3.13
CA PRO A 242 -29.71 8.31 -3.92
C PRO A 242 -30.26 7.19 -3.04
N TRP A 243 -31.53 6.85 -3.26
CA TRP A 243 -32.24 5.80 -2.50
C TRP A 243 -31.66 4.40 -2.73
N ASN A 244 -31.01 4.17 -3.88
CA ASN A 244 -30.38 2.90 -4.24
C ASN A 244 -31.31 1.66 -4.12
N LEU A 245 -32.59 1.80 -4.41
CA LEU A 245 -33.61 0.78 -4.18
C LEU A 245 -33.28 -0.56 -4.86
N VAL A 246 -32.93 -0.53 -6.14
CA VAL A 246 -32.58 -1.74 -6.90
C VAL A 246 -31.37 -2.46 -6.28
N ARG A 247 -30.37 -1.68 -5.86
CA ARG A 247 -29.18 -2.23 -5.23
C ARG A 247 -29.49 -2.82 -3.85
N LYS A 248 -30.28 -2.11 -3.02
CA LYS A 248 -30.74 -2.60 -1.71
C LYS A 248 -31.49 -3.91 -1.87
N PHE A 249 -32.36 -3.99 -2.88
CA PHE A 249 -33.10 -5.21 -3.19
C PHE A 249 -32.17 -6.37 -3.59
N LYS A 250 -31.23 -6.14 -4.55
CA LYS A 250 -30.26 -7.15 -4.98
C LYS A 250 -29.38 -7.65 -3.84
N LEU A 251 -28.94 -6.76 -2.96
CA LEU A 251 -28.11 -7.14 -1.80
C LEU A 251 -28.90 -8.01 -0.83
N ARG A 252 -30.15 -7.61 -0.49
CA ARG A 252 -31.03 -8.38 0.40
C ARG A 252 -31.30 -9.78 -0.16
N TRP A 253 -31.63 -9.85 -1.44
CA TRP A 253 -31.84 -11.12 -2.14
C TRP A 253 -30.59 -12.03 -2.02
N ARG A 254 -29.39 -11.46 -2.25
CA ARG A 254 -28.14 -12.23 -2.20
C ARG A 254 -27.80 -12.76 -0.80
N VAL A 255 -28.15 -12.03 0.26
CA VAL A 255 -27.87 -12.43 1.66
C VAL A 255 -29.05 -13.12 2.33
N GLY A 256 -30.14 -13.40 1.61
CA GLY A 256 -31.33 -14.07 2.15
C GLY A 256 -32.08 -13.26 3.22
N TYR A 257 -31.92 -11.93 3.25
CA TYR A 257 -32.55 -11.08 4.26
C TYR A 257 -34.00 -10.76 3.89
N PRO A 258 -35.00 -11.09 4.75
CA PRO A 258 -36.41 -10.90 4.40
C PRO A 258 -36.77 -9.43 4.23
N LEU A 259 -37.55 -9.13 3.20
CA LEU A 259 -38.02 -7.77 2.85
C LEU A 259 -38.76 -7.06 4.01
N MET A 260 -39.42 -7.82 4.87
CA MET A 260 -40.24 -7.29 5.97
C MET A 260 -39.45 -6.83 7.20
N ALA A 261 -38.18 -7.20 7.37
CA ALA A 261 -37.42 -6.80 8.53
C ALA A 261 -37.06 -5.30 8.59
N THR A 262 -37.33 -4.57 7.52
CA THR A 262 -36.98 -3.14 7.42
C THR A 262 -38.08 -2.17 7.74
N LEU A 263 -39.29 -2.63 7.89
CA LEU A 263 -40.44 -1.76 8.29
C LEU A 263 -40.46 -1.44 9.80
N ARG A 264 -39.56 -2.05 10.59
CA ARG A 264 -39.44 -1.85 12.05
C ARG A 264 -38.30 -0.95 12.50
N LEU A 265 -37.52 -0.34 11.59
CA LEU A 265 -36.37 0.49 11.91
C LEU A 265 -36.45 1.91 11.33
N TRP A 266 -37.69 2.41 11.13
CA TRP A 266 -37.96 3.83 10.83
C TRP A 266 -39.03 4.34 11.79
#